data_807c01aa58597d6c6c9264e01afa0586
#
_entry.id   807c01aa58597d6c6c9264e01afa0586
#
_cell.length_a   1.000
_cell.length_b   1.000
_cell.length_c   1.000
_cell.angle_alpha   90.00
_cell.angle_beta   90.00
_cell.angle_gamma   90.00
#
_symmetry.space_group_name_H-M   'P 1'
#
loop_
_entity.id
_entity.type
_entity.pdbx_description
1 polymer ?
#
loop_
_entity_poly.entity_id
_entity_poly.type
_entity_poly.pdbx_seq_one_letter_code
_entity_poly.pdbx_strand_id
1 'polypeptide(L)'
;MLNMDKKLAKREEEGKIIRAGIVGAGQMGRGMVTQMALMKGIMPAIVSDIKMDNVINAFHYAGISDEDIAVAKTLEEANRYMEQGKYVATENSDFISHANLVEVAIDVTGVPEVGVKIAIDAMNNKKHVVMMDVETDVVIGSYLKKLGDRNGVIYTGSAGDEPGAVMELYSFARAMGMEVKVMGKGKNNKLDYDCNPDTVLEEATRRKMSPRMLTSFKDGTKTMVEMTAMSNATGL
;
A
#
# COMPACT_ATOMS: atom_id res chain seq x y z
N MET A 1 13.47 -5.39 10.28
CA MET A 1 12.71 -4.27 10.94
C MET A 1 13.04 -4.07 12.44
N LEU A 2 14.28 -4.27 12.85
CA LEU A 2 14.70 -4.18 14.26
C LEU A 2 14.43 -2.78 14.85
N ASN A 3 13.74 -2.75 16.00
CA ASN A 3 13.43 -1.54 16.77
C ASN A 3 12.60 -0.46 16.02
N MET A 4 11.78 -0.83 15.04
CA MET A 4 10.92 0.12 14.33
C MET A 4 9.88 0.74 15.28
N ASP A 5 9.33 -0.05 16.18
CA ASP A 5 8.42 0.37 17.25
C ASP A 5 9.01 1.52 18.09
N LYS A 6 10.26 1.39 18.53
CA LYS A 6 10.96 2.42 19.31
C LYS A 6 11.24 3.68 18.49
N LYS A 7 11.60 3.51 17.21
CA LYS A 7 11.88 4.64 16.32
C LYS A 7 10.60 5.45 16.04
N LEU A 8 9.48 4.78 15.82
CA LEU A 8 8.20 5.43 15.61
C LEU A 8 7.69 6.11 16.88
N ALA A 9 7.80 5.44 18.05
CA ALA A 9 7.45 6.05 19.33
C ALA A 9 8.25 7.34 19.59
N LYS A 10 9.56 7.32 19.31
CA LYS A 10 10.40 8.51 19.43
C LYS A 10 9.96 9.64 18.49
N ARG A 11 9.56 9.34 17.25
CA ARG A 11 9.02 10.35 16.32
C ARG A 11 7.76 11.00 16.87
N GLU A 12 6.88 10.22 17.52
CA GLU A 12 5.67 10.74 18.15
C GLU A 12 6.00 11.67 19.33
N GLU A 13 6.92 11.25 20.21
CA GLU A 13 7.42 12.08 21.32
C GLU A 13 8.02 13.42 20.84
N GLU A 14 8.68 13.41 19.68
CA GLU A 14 9.25 14.60 19.04
C GLU A 14 8.21 15.43 18.25
N GLY A 15 6.94 15.00 18.20
CA GLY A 15 5.89 15.64 17.39
C GLY A 15 6.06 15.46 15.88
N LYS A 16 6.88 14.50 15.43
CA LYS A 16 7.22 14.23 14.03
C LYS A 16 6.48 12.99 13.51
N ILE A 17 5.17 12.94 13.70
CA ILE A 17 4.33 11.83 13.25
C ILE A 17 4.34 11.78 11.72
N ILE A 18 4.59 10.59 11.16
CA ILE A 18 4.51 10.35 9.71
C ILE A 18 3.04 10.38 9.30
N ARG A 19 2.70 11.26 8.38
CA ARG A 19 1.34 11.36 7.82
C ARG A 19 1.27 10.61 6.51
N ALA A 20 0.55 9.48 6.53
CA ALA A 20 0.30 8.66 5.36
C ALA A 20 -0.99 9.09 4.65
N GLY A 21 -0.93 9.15 3.32
CA GLY A 21 -2.08 9.21 2.46
C GLY A 21 -2.31 7.84 1.80
N ILE A 22 -3.52 7.31 1.89
CA ILE A 22 -3.85 5.97 1.39
C ILE A 22 -4.87 6.09 0.26
N VAL A 23 -4.59 5.45 -0.87
CA VAL A 23 -5.52 5.36 -2.00
C VAL A 23 -6.07 3.95 -2.10
N GLY A 24 -7.39 3.82 -1.93
CA GLY A 24 -8.12 2.58 -1.84
C GLY A 24 -8.49 2.24 -0.39
N ALA A 25 -9.80 2.18 -0.10
CA ALA A 25 -10.36 1.82 1.21
C ALA A 25 -11.10 0.48 1.17
N GLY A 26 -10.71 -0.41 0.25
CA GLY A 26 -11.17 -1.80 0.20
C GLY A 26 -10.68 -2.62 1.39
N GLN A 27 -10.71 -3.94 1.28
CA GLN A 27 -10.31 -4.83 2.38
C GLN A 27 -8.89 -4.54 2.90
N MET A 28 -7.92 -4.38 2.01
CA MET A 28 -6.52 -4.12 2.39
C MET A 28 -6.35 -2.71 2.96
N GLY A 29 -6.90 -1.69 2.27
CA GLY A 29 -6.80 -0.29 2.75
C GLY A 29 -7.43 -0.10 4.12
N ARG A 30 -8.61 -0.68 4.36
CA ARG A 30 -9.24 -0.69 5.68
C ARG A 30 -8.35 -1.32 6.76
N GLY A 31 -7.74 -2.48 6.44
CA GLY A 31 -6.78 -3.12 7.34
C GLY A 31 -5.59 -2.23 7.68
N MET A 32 -5.05 -1.52 6.69
CA MET A 32 -3.95 -0.57 6.90
C MET A 32 -4.35 0.63 7.76
N VAL A 33 -5.50 1.24 7.48
CA VAL A 33 -6.05 2.34 8.29
C VAL A 33 -6.19 1.89 9.74
N THR A 34 -6.80 0.72 9.97
CA THR A 34 -6.97 0.15 11.31
C THR A 34 -5.63 -0.09 12.00
N GLN A 35 -4.66 -0.68 11.30
CA GLN A 35 -3.35 -0.96 11.88
C GLN A 35 -2.56 0.32 12.19
N MET A 36 -2.58 1.31 11.29
CA MET A 36 -1.89 2.58 11.51
C MET A 36 -2.48 3.38 12.66
N ALA A 37 -3.80 3.33 12.87
CA ALA A 37 -4.45 3.98 14.01
C ALA A 37 -4.00 3.41 15.37
N LEU A 38 -3.50 2.17 15.40
CA LEU A 38 -2.94 1.53 16.60
C LEU A 38 -1.44 1.78 16.77
N MET A 39 -0.75 2.26 15.74
CA MET A 39 0.70 2.47 15.76
C MET A 39 1.06 3.85 16.30
N LYS A 40 2.19 3.94 16.99
CA LYS A 40 2.79 5.22 17.36
C LYS A 40 3.57 5.80 16.19
N GLY A 41 3.64 7.12 16.11
CA GLY A 41 4.50 7.86 15.19
C GLY A 41 4.16 7.76 13.70
N ILE A 42 3.03 7.17 13.35
CA ILE A 42 2.46 7.15 11.99
C ILE A 42 0.93 7.23 12.09
N MET A 43 0.29 7.92 11.14
CA MET A 43 -1.17 8.02 11.10
C MET A 43 -1.68 8.02 9.65
N PRO A 44 -2.87 7.45 9.39
CA PRO A 44 -3.55 7.54 8.10
C PRO A 44 -4.25 8.90 7.99
N ALA A 45 -3.48 9.96 7.68
CA ALA A 45 -3.96 11.33 7.74
C ALA A 45 -5.04 11.67 6.71
N ILE A 46 -4.95 11.06 5.53
CA ILE A 46 -5.94 11.20 4.45
C ILE A 46 -6.13 9.86 3.74
N VAL A 47 -7.37 9.49 3.51
CA VAL A 47 -7.74 8.26 2.79
C VAL A 47 -8.67 8.62 1.65
N SER A 48 -8.45 8.01 0.48
CA SER A 48 -9.33 8.18 -0.67
C SER A 48 -9.84 6.84 -1.21
N ASP A 49 -11.07 6.84 -1.68
CA ASP A 49 -11.68 5.73 -2.43
C ASP A 49 -12.76 6.34 -3.34
N ILE A 50 -13.09 5.65 -4.45
CA ILE A 50 -14.16 6.06 -5.36
C ILE A 50 -15.55 6.04 -4.70
N LYS A 51 -15.66 5.40 -3.52
CA LYS A 51 -16.86 5.35 -2.69
C LYS A 51 -16.56 5.93 -1.32
N MET A 52 -17.13 7.07 -1.00
CA MET A 52 -16.97 7.72 0.30
C MET A 52 -17.28 6.78 1.47
N ASP A 53 -18.33 5.96 1.34
CA ASP A 53 -18.72 5.02 2.39
C ASP A 53 -17.59 4.05 2.77
N ASN A 54 -16.76 3.64 1.80
CA ASN A 54 -15.60 2.78 2.09
C ASN A 54 -14.59 3.50 2.99
N VAL A 55 -14.36 4.79 2.73
CA VAL A 55 -13.41 5.60 3.51
C VAL A 55 -13.91 5.82 4.93
N ILE A 56 -15.17 6.25 5.07
CA ILE A 56 -15.79 6.47 6.39
C ILE A 56 -15.81 5.16 7.19
N ASN A 57 -16.21 4.05 6.56
CA ASN A 57 -16.19 2.73 7.21
C ASN A 57 -14.78 2.30 7.62
N ALA A 58 -13.73 2.63 6.84
CA ALA A 58 -12.36 2.31 7.20
C ALA A 58 -11.92 3.05 8.47
N PHE A 59 -12.26 4.32 8.62
CA PHE A 59 -12.01 5.10 9.83
C PHE A 59 -12.80 4.59 11.03
N HIS A 60 -14.09 4.30 10.88
CA HIS A 60 -14.91 3.72 11.96
C HIS A 60 -14.37 2.36 12.43
N TYR A 61 -13.94 1.51 11.50
CA TYR A 61 -13.30 0.23 11.83
C TYR A 61 -12.01 0.39 12.65
N ALA A 62 -11.30 1.50 12.44
CA ALA A 62 -10.12 1.88 13.19
C ALA A 62 -10.44 2.51 14.57
N GLY A 63 -11.72 2.67 14.91
CA GLY A 63 -12.17 3.30 16.16
C GLY A 63 -12.11 4.83 16.15
N ILE A 64 -11.98 5.45 14.97
CA ILE A 64 -11.95 6.90 14.83
C ILE A 64 -13.40 7.42 14.84
N SER A 65 -13.66 8.43 15.67
CA SER A 65 -14.99 9.00 15.86
C SER A 65 -15.37 9.95 14.71
N ASP A 66 -16.69 10.14 14.48
CA ASP A 66 -17.18 11.10 13.49
C ASP A 66 -16.65 12.53 13.72
N GLU A 67 -16.43 12.89 14.98
CA GLU A 67 -15.91 14.21 15.35
C GLU A 67 -14.48 14.42 14.83
N ASP A 68 -13.70 13.34 14.66
CA ASP A 68 -12.32 13.39 14.19
C ASP A 68 -12.19 13.22 12.69
N ILE A 69 -13.27 12.83 11.99
CA ILE A 69 -13.30 12.65 10.55
C ILE A 69 -13.80 13.92 9.86
N ALA A 70 -13.12 14.31 8.77
CA ALA A 70 -13.54 15.43 7.94
C ALA A 70 -13.58 15.01 6.46
N VAL A 71 -14.70 15.30 5.79
CA VAL A 71 -14.84 15.06 4.35
C VAL A 71 -14.36 16.27 3.57
N ALA A 72 -13.33 16.07 2.73
CA ALA A 72 -12.76 17.12 1.89
C ALA A 72 -13.19 16.96 0.43
N LYS A 73 -13.71 18.05 -0.17
CA LYS A 73 -14.07 18.15 -1.57
C LYS A 73 -13.06 18.93 -2.39
N THR A 74 -12.21 19.71 -1.72
CA THR A 74 -11.11 20.46 -2.34
C THR A 74 -9.78 20.17 -1.63
N LEU A 75 -8.67 20.45 -2.29
CA LEU A 75 -7.34 20.28 -1.72
C LEU A 75 -7.12 21.26 -0.54
N GLU A 76 -7.66 22.46 -0.62
CA GLU A 76 -7.60 23.45 0.44
C GLU A 76 -8.30 22.97 1.71
N GLU A 77 -9.48 22.35 1.55
CA GLU A 77 -10.19 21.72 2.67
C GLU A 77 -9.38 20.59 3.28
N ALA A 78 -8.81 19.72 2.45
CA ALA A 78 -7.98 18.60 2.91
C ALA A 78 -6.78 19.09 3.74
N ASN A 79 -6.06 20.10 3.25
CA ASN A 79 -4.93 20.68 3.96
C ASN A 79 -5.38 21.31 5.31
N ARG A 80 -6.44 22.11 5.28
CA ARG A 80 -6.98 22.76 6.49
C ARG A 80 -7.40 21.74 7.54
N TYR A 81 -8.09 20.67 7.15
CA TYR A 81 -8.53 19.64 8.10
C TYR A 81 -7.36 18.85 8.68
N MET A 82 -6.34 18.53 7.88
CA MET A 82 -5.13 17.88 8.39
C MET A 82 -4.34 18.79 9.36
N GLU A 83 -4.30 20.11 9.12
CA GLU A 83 -3.71 21.10 10.05
C GLU A 83 -4.46 21.16 11.37
N GLN A 84 -5.78 20.90 11.35
CA GLN A 84 -6.60 20.80 12.55
C GLN A 84 -6.49 19.42 13.26
N GLY A 85 -5.66 18.53 12.74
CA GLY A 85 -5.47 17.19 13.30
C GLY A 85 -6.58 16.18 12.96
N LYS A 86 -7.46 16.49 11.99
CA LYS A 86 -8.53 15.59 11.55
C LYS A 86 -8.00 14.51 10.62
N TYR A 87 -8.69 13.38 10.60
CA TYR A 87 -8.57 12.35 9.57
C TYR A 87 -9.41 12.74 8.37
N VAL A 88 -8.80 12.80 7.20
CA VAL A 88 -9.46 13.33 6.01
C VAL A 88 -9.98 12.22 5.10
N ALA A 89 -11.26 12.25 4.80
CA ALA A 89 -11.94 11.39 3.83
C ALA A 89 -12.15 12.14 2.51
N THR A 90 -11.83 11.52 1.37
CA THR A 90 -12.05 12.13 0.07
C THR A 90 -12.32 11.09 -1.02
N GLU A 91 -13.03 11.45 -2.08
CA GLU A 91 -13.17 10.65 -3.31
C GLU A 91 -12.09 11.00 -4.35
N ASN A 92 -11.28 12.03 -4.10
CA ASN A 92 -10.26 12.46 -5.04
C ASN A 92 -8.86 11.99 -4.62
N SER A 93 -8.32 10.99 -5.30
CA SER A 93 -6.99 10.44 -5.04
C SER A 93 -5.85 11.43 -5.30
N ASP A 94 -6.06 12.46 -6.14
CA ASP A 94 -5.04 13.46 -6.44
C ASP A 94 -4.65 14.27 -5.19
N PHE A 95 -5.57 14.39 -4.21
CA PHE A 95 -5.26 15.08 -2.95
C PHE A 95 -4.13 14.41 -2.18
N ILE A 96 -4.03 13.08 -2.25
CA ILE A 96 -2.94 12.33 -1.59
C ILE A 96 -1.56 12.81 -2.08
N SER A 97 -1.44 12.99 -3.39
CA SER A 97 -0.18 13.41 -4.02
C SER A 97 0.16 14.89 -3.78
N HIS A 98 -0.85 15.72 -3.53
CA HIS A 98 -0.67 17.19 -3.47
C HIS A 98 -0.81 17.79 -2.08
N ALA A 99 -1.39 17.08 -1.12
CA ALA A 99 -1.61 17.61 0.23
C ALA A 99 -0.29 17.89 0.95
N ASN A 100 -0.21 19.06 1.60
CA ASN A 100 1.03 19.61 2.18
C ASN A 100 1.65 18.71 3.27
N LEU A 101 0.82 18.14 4.13
CA LEU A 101 1.26 17.39 5.31
C LEU A 101 1.48 15.89 5.04
N VAL A 102 1.09 15.38 3.86
CA VAL A 102 1.35 13.99 3.48
C VAL A 102 2.83 13.79 3.16
N GLU A 103 3.46 12.85 3.84
CA GLU A 103 4.87 12.50 3.63
C GLU A 103 5.01 11.24 2.75
N VAL A 104 4.07 10.30 2.87
CA VAL A 104 4.07 9.04 2.13
C VAL A 104 2.70 8.76 1.52
N ALA A 105 2.68 8.48 0.23
CA ALA A 105 1.52 7.99 -0.51
C ALA A 105 1.57 6.47 -0.58
N ILE A 106 0.44 5.82 -0.30
CA ILE A 106 0.32 4.36 -0.31
C ILE A 106 -0.79 3.98 -1.26
N ASP A 107 -0.45 3.23 -2.30
CA ASP A 107 -1.46 2.68 -3.22
C ASP A 107 -1.85 1.26 -2.82
N VAL A 108 -3.15 1.06 -2.60
CA VAL A 108 -3.77 -0.24 -2.29
C VAL A 108 -5.00 -0.50 -3.17
N THR A 109 -5.04 0.10 -4.35
CA THR A 109 -6.20 0.02 -5.25
C THR A 109 -6.29 -1.33 -5.97
N GLY A 110 -5.16 -1.97 -6.26
CA GLY A 110 -5.08 -3.14 -7.12
C GLY A 110 -5.47 -2.82 -8.58
N VAL A 111 -5.31 -1.56 -9.00
CA VAL A 111 -5.58 -1.08 -10.36
C VAL A 111 -4.33 -0.41 -10.90
N PRO A 112 -3.54 -1.09 -11.75
CA PRO A 112 -2.22 -0.63 -12.17
C PRO A 112 -2.18 0.78 -12.76
N GLU A 113 -3.15 1.15 -13.57
CA GLU A 113 -3.22 2.47 -14.18
C GLU A 113 -3.36 3.58 -13.13
N VAL A 114 -4.10 3.31 -12.06
CA VAL A 114 -4.27 4.24 -10.93
C VAL A 114 -2.98 4.30 -10.13
N GLY A 115 -2.39 3.15 -9.80
CA GLY A 115 -1.13 3.06 -9.05
C GLY A 115 0.02 3.81 -9.74
N VAL A 116 0.14 3.65 -11.06
CA VAL A 116 1.12 4.40 -11.88
C VAL A 116 0.96 5.91 -11.73
N LYS A 117 -0.27 6.41 -11.91
CA LYS A 117 -0.58 7.84 -11.81
C LYS A 117 -0.22 8.38 -10.43
N ILE A 118 -0.70 7.72 -9.38
CA ILE A 118 -0.46 8.12 -7.98
C ILE A 118 1.04 8.14 -7.68
N ALA A 119 1.77 7.09 -8.07
CA ALA A 119 3.20 7.01 -7.81
C ALA A 119 3.99 8.13 -8.49
N ILE A 120 3.71 8.40 -9.76
CA ILE A 120 4.38 9.47 -10.52
C ILE A 120 4.06 10.83 -9.90
N ASP A 121 2.79 11.12 -9.64
CA ASP A 121 2.35 12.41 -9.10
C ASP A 121 2.90 12.63 -7.69
N ALA A 122 2.85 11.63 -6.81
CA ALA A 122 3.39 11.72 -5.45
C ALA A 122 4.91 11.98 -5.46
N MET A 123 5.68 11.22 -6.25
CA MET A 123 7.13 11.40 -6.32
C MET A 123 7.53 12.75 -6.92
N ASN A 124 6.80 13.26 -7.90
CA ASN A 124 7.01 14.61 -8.45
C ASN A 124 6.72 15.71 -7.42
N ASN A 125 5.80 15.44 -6.48
CA ASN A 125 5.50 16.31 -5.33
C ASN A 125 6.35 15.96 -4.09
N LYS A 126 7.49 15.27 -4.27
CA LYS A 126 8.47 14.96 -3.21
C LYS A 126 7.92 14.10 -2.07
N LYS A 127 6.93 13.26 -2.33
CA LYS A 127 6.39 12.30 -1.37
C LYS A 127 7.00 10.93 -1.60
N HIS A 128 7.24 10.20 -0.51
CA HIS A 128 7.61 8.80 -0.57
C HIS A 128 6.43 7.97 -1.06
N VAL A 129 6.70 6.83 -1.70
CA VAL A 129 5.65 5.94 -2.21
C VAL A 129 5.85 4.52 -1.69
N VAL A 130 4.79 3.93 -1.16
CA VAL A 130 4.69 2.50 -0.88
C VAL A 130 3.66 1.90 -1.84
N MET A 131 4.14 1.04 -2.73
CA MET A 131 3.32 0.36 -3.72
C MET A 131 2.89 -1.01 -3.18
N MET A 132 1.62 -1.15 -2.81
CA MET A 132 1.06 -2.46 -2.45
C MET A 132 0.39 -3.15 -3.65
N ASP A 133 0.16 -2.41 -4.72
CA ASP A 133 -0.25 -2.98 -6.01
C ASP A 133 1.00 -3.56 -6.70
N VAL A 134 1.26 -4.84 -6.42
CA VAL A 134 2.42 -5.56 -6.97
C VAL A 134 2.33 -5.67 -8.50
N GLU A 135 1.12 -5.66 -9.05
CA GLU A 135 0.87 -5.67 -10.48
C GLU A 135 1.43 -4.41 -11.14
N THR A 136 1.29 -3.26 -10.51
CA THR A 136 1.93 -2.00 -10.96
C THR A 136 3.46 -2.11 -10.90
N ASP A 137 4.00 -2.60 -9.80
CA ASP A 137 5.45 -2.71 -9.60
C ASP A 137 6.09 -3.65 -10.64
N VAL A 138 5.46 -4.78 -10.92
CA VAL A 138 5.94 -5.76 -11.89
C VAL A 138 6.06 -5.17 -13.31
N VAL A 139 5.13 -4.30 -13.70
CA VAL A 139 5.09 -3.72 -15.05
C VAL A 139 6.10 -2.57 -15.21
N ILE A 140 6.14 -1.63 -14.28
CA ILE A 140 6.95 -0.43 -14.41
C ILE A 140 7.77 -0.06 -13.16
N GLY A 141 7.86 -0.94 -12.18
CA GLY A 141 8.55 -0.66 -10.92
C GLY A 141 9.99 -0.18 -11.09
N SER A 142 10.73 -0.73 -12.05
CA SER A 142 12.10 -0.29 -12.37
C SER A 142 12.16 1.17 -12.84
N TYR A 143 11.14 1.64 -13.57
CA TYR A 143 11.02 3.04 -13.94
C TYR A 143 10.65 3.90 -12.74
N LEU A 144 9.66 3.48 -11.95
CA LEU A 144 9.21 4.20 -10.75
C LEU A 144 10.34 4.32 -9.72
N LYS A 145 11.16 3.26 -9.56
CA LYS A 145 12.34 3.31 -8.69
C LYS A 145 13.35 4.38 -9.15
N LYS A 146 13.66 4.43 -10.45
CA LYS A 146 14.55 5.46 -11.01
C LYS A 146 13.97 6.87 -10.85
N LEU A 147 12.66 7.02 -11.00
CA LEU A 147 11.97 8.29 -10.78
C LEU A 147 12.05 8.72 -9.32
N GLY A 148 11.84 7.79 -8.39
CA GLY A 148 12.01 8.04 -6.96
C GLY A 148 13.43 8.50 -6.62
N ASP A 149 14.44 7.79 -7.09
CA ASP A 149 15.84 8.14 -6.88
C ASP A 149 16.19 9.52 -7.44
N ARG A 150 15.71 9.84 -8.66
CA ARG A 150 15.87 11.16 -9.28
C ARG A 150 15.22 12.27 -8.46
N ASN A 151 14.09 12.01 -7.86
CA ASN A 151 13.35 12.97 -7.05
C ASN A 151 13.85 13.05 -5.59
N GLY A 152 14.76 12.16 -5.17
CA GLY A 152 15.28 12.10 -3.81
C GLY A 152 14.25 11.55 -2.82
N VAL A 153 13.31 10.71 -3.27
CA VAL A 153 12.27 10.09 -2.47
C VAL A 153 12.36 8.55 -2.54
N ILE A 154 11.76 7.89 -1.55
CA ILE A 154 11.72 6.44 -1.49
C ILE A 154 10.54 5.96 -2.33
N TYR A 155 10.81 5.01 -3.24
CA TYR A 155 9.82 4.13 -3.84
C TYR A 155 10.11 2.71 -3.38
N THR A 156 9.13 2.03 -2.82
CA THR A 156 9.26 0.67 -2.30
C THR A 156 7.95 -0.09 -2.36
N GLY A 157 8.01 -1.42 -2.41
CA GLY A 157 6.89 -2.28 -2.11
C GLY A 157 6.62 -2.36 -0.60
N SER A 158 5.59 -3.10 -0.21
CA SER A 158 5.24 -3.37 1.18
C SER A 158 6.19 -4.42 1.78
N ALA A 159 6.74 -4.15 2.96
CA ALA A 159 7.60 -5.11 3.67
C ALA A 159 6.82 -6.33 4.21
N GLY A 160 5.51 -6.26 4.32
CA GLY A 160 4.65 -7.36 4.80
C GLY A 160 4.16 -8.29 3.70
N ASP A 161 4.37 -7.95 2.43
CA ASP A 161 4.06 -8.81 1.29
C ASP A 161 5.21 -9.75 0.98
N GLU A 162 4.95 -10.86 0.28
CA GLU A 162 5.96 -11.89 0.01
C GLU A 162 7.22 -11.36 -0.69
N PRO A 163 7.13 -10.52 -1.73
CA PRO A 163 8.32 -9.96 -2.34
C PRO A 163 9.19 -9.19 -1.35
N GLY A 164 8.61 -8.36 -0.50
CA GLY A 164 9.33 -7.62 0.53
C GLY A 164 9.95 -8.51 1.60
N ALA A 165 9.22 -9.52 2.07
CA ALA A 165 9.71 -10.47 3.08
C ALA A 165 10.88 -11.32 2.56
N VAL A 166 10.80 -11.79 1.31
CA VAL A 166 11.88 -12.56 0.68
C VAL A 166 13.12 -11.71 0.46
N MET A 167 12.98 -10.41 0.18
CA MET A 167 14.12 -9.49 0.04
C MET A 167 14.91 -9.32 1.34
N GLU A 168 14.29 -9.44 2.52
CA GLU A 168 15.02 -9.47 3.80
C GLU A 168 15.94 -10.69 3.88
N LEU A 169 15.44 -11.87 3.51
CA LEU A 169 16.24 -13.12 3.47
C LEU A 169 17.34 -13.06 2.41
N TYR A 170 17.02 -12.54 1.23
CA TYR A 170 17.99 -12.34 0.16
C TYR A 170 19.14 -11.44 0.61
N SER A 171 18.81 -10.29 1.19
CA SER A 171 19.80 -9.33 1.68
C SER A 171 20.67 -9.91 2.79
N PHE A 172 20.08 -10.70 3.68
CA PHE A 172 20.80 -11.39 4.76
C PHE A 172 21.81 -12.40 4.19
N ALA A 173 21.39 -13.26 3.25
CA ALA A 173 22.28 -14.22 2.61
C ALA A 173 23.44 -13.54 1.86
N ARG A 174 23.14 -12.50 1.10
CA ARG A 174 24.13 -11.70 0.38
C ARG A 174 25.13 -11.01 1.31
N ALA A 175 24.65 -10.47 2.43
CA ALA A 175 25.51 -9.83 3.43
C ALA A 175 26.53 -10.81 4.07
N MET A 176 26.18 -12.09 4.15
CA MET A 176 27.10 -13.16 4.60
C MET A 176 28.05 -13.67 3.51
N GLY A 177 28.02 -13.09 2.31
CA GLY A 177 28.85 -13.52 1.19
C GLY A 177 28.32 -14.73 0.42
N MET A 178 27.05 -15.12 0.67
CA MET A 178 26.45 -16.25 -0.03
C MET A 178 25.94 -15.79 -1.42
N GLU A 179 26.11 -16.67 -2.41
CA GLU A 179 25.49 -16.51 -3.72
C GLU A 179 24.10 -17.16 -3.70
N VAL A 180 23.06 -16.34 -3.85
CA VAL A 180 21.69 -16.85 -3.96
C VAL A 180 21.45 -17.35 -5.39
N LYS A 181 21.11 -18.62 -5.53
CA LYS A 181 20.88 -19.28 -6.82
C LYS A 181 19.40 -19.36 -7.20
N VAL A 182 18.53 -19.48 -6.19
CA VAL A 182 17.09 -19.61 -6.39
C VAL A 182 16.38 -18.89 -5.26
N MET A 183 15.29 -18.22 -5.60
CA MET A 183 14.42 -17.51 -4.70
C MET A 183 12.96 -17.75 -5.09
N GLY A 184 12.06 -17.84 -4.10
CA GLY A 184 10.66 -18.07 -4.40
C GLY A 184 9.80 -18.26 -3.16
N LYS A 185 8.53 -18.53 -3.39
CA LYS A 185 7.57 -18.84 -2.33
C LYS A 185 6.81 -20.14 -2.63
N GLY A 186 6.40 -20.83 -1.59
CA GLY A 186 5.49 -21.97 -1.70
C GLY A 186 4.04 -21.51 -1.87
N LYS A 187 3.22 -22.38 -2.48
CA LYS A 187 1.78 -22.20 -2.58
C LYS A 187 1.07 -23.08 -1.56
N ASN A 188 0.13 -22.49 -0.83
CA ASN A 188 -0.58 -23.18 0.26
C ASN A 188 -1.97 -23.70 -0.12
N ASN A 189 -2.40 -23.50 -1.38
CA ASN A 189 -3.66 -24.01 -1.92
C ASN A 189 -3.42 -24.79 -3.19
N LYS A 190 -4.32 -25.73 -3.51
CA LYS A 190 -4.33 -26.45 -4.78
C LYS A 190 -4.54 -25.46 -5.92
N LEU A 191 -3.73 -25.60 -6.97
CA LEU A 191 -3.91 -24.84 -8.21
C LEU A 191 -5.11 -25.37 -8.98
N ASP A 192 -5.86 -24.45 -9.56
CA ASP A 192 -6.99 -24.71 -10.45
C ASP A 192 -6.87 -23.76 -11.64
N TYR A 193 -6.25 -24.25 -12.70
CA TYR A 193 -5.94 -23.44 -13.89
C TYR A 193 -7.17 -23.11 -14.74
N ASP A 194 -8.28 -23.83 -14.53
CA ASP A 194 -9.53 -23.66 -15.28
C ASP A 194 -10.49 -22.70 -14.57
N CYS A 195 -10.18 -22.26 -13.36
CA CYS A 195 -11.04 -21.35 -12.62
C CYS A 195 -11.05 -19.95 -13.26
N ASN A 196 -12.19 -19.30 -13.16
CA ASN A 196 -12.41 -17.93 -13.61
C ASN A 196 -13.32 -17.21 -12.61
N PRO A 197 -13.54 -15.89 -12.73
CA PRO A 197 -14.36 -15.13 -11.79
C PRO A 197 -15.78 -15.69 -11.59
N ASP A 198 -16.38 -16.27 -12.62
CA ASP A 198 -17.73 -16.83 -12.55
C ASP A 198 -17.75 -18.15 -11.77
N THR A 199 -16.78 -19.03 -11.99
CA THR A 199 -16.67 -20.33 -11.29
C THR A 199 -16.36 -20.19 -9.80
N VAL A 200 -15.75 -19.08 -9.37
CA VAL A 200 -15.42 -18.81 -7.97
C VAL A 200 -16.37 -17.82 -7.29
N LEU A 201 -17.42 -17.36 -7.97
CA LEU A 201 -18.31 -16.31 -7.49
C LEU A 201 -18.94 -16.62 -6.13
N GLU A 202 -19.47 -17.83 -5.95
CA GLU A 202 -20.09 -18.26 -4.70
C GLU A 202 -19.07 -18.23 -3.53
N GLU A 203 -17.90 -18.79 -3.74
CA GLU A 203 -16.83 -18.80 -2.75
C GLU A 203 -16.33 -17.39 -2.43
N ALA A 204 -16.17 -16.54 -3.45
CA ALA A 204 -15.78 -15.14 -3.30
C ALA A 204 -16.80 -14.35 -2.47
N THR A 205 -18.09 -14.54 -2.74
CA THR A 205 -19.18 -13.91 -1.98
C THR A 205 -19.16 -14.33 -0.52
N ARG A 206 -19.02 -15.63 -0.25
CA ARG A 206 -18.91 -16.17 1.12
C ARG A 206 -17.72 -15.60 1.86
N ARG A 207 -16.56 -15.44 1.18
CA ARG A 207 -15.33 -14.89 1.75
C ARG A 207 -15.28 -13.37 1.76
N LYS A 208 -16.30 -12.69 1.22
CA LYS A 208 -16.33 -11.22 1.05
C LYS A 208 -15.11 -10.69 0.28
N MET A 209 -14.71 -11.41 -0.75
CA MET A 209 -13.57 -11.08 -1.62
C MET A 209 -14.04 -10.76 -3.04
N SER A 210 -13.21 -10.03 -3.79
CA SER A 210 -13.41 -9.89 -5.23
C SER A 210 -13.25 -11.25 -5.93
N PRO A 211 -14.18 -11.66 -6.80
CA PRO A 211 -14.05 -12.89 -7.60
C PRO A 211 -12.76 -12.90 -8.42
N ARG A 212 -12.38 -11.77 -9.03
CA ARG A 212 -11.11 -11.63 -9.77
C ARG A 212 -9.89 -11.92 -8.88
N MET A 213 -9.86 -11.38 -7.67
CA MET A 213 -8.77 -11.62 -6.72
C MET A 213 -8.71 -13.09 -6.29
N LEU A 214 -9.86 -13.71 -5.98
CA LEU A 214 -9.91 -15.12 -5.60
C LEU A 214 -9.44 -16.02 -6.75
N THR A 215 -9.84 -15.72 -8.01
CA THR A 215 -9.35 -16.42 -9.20
C THR A 215 -7.83 -16.39 -9.26
N SER A 216 -7.22 -15.20 -9.11
CA SER A 216 -5.75 -15.04 -9.20
C SER A 216 -4.98 -15.84 -8.14
N PHE A 217 -5.59 -16.09 -6.98
CA PHE A 217 -5.03 -16.98 -5.98
C PHE A 217 -5.14 -18.45 -6.38
N LYS A 218 -6.23 -18.84 -7.04
CA LYS A 218 -6.49 -20.24 -7.38
C LYS A 218 -5.78 -20.69 -8.66
N ASP A 219 -5.71 -19.84 -9.68
CA ASP A 219 -5.05 -20.15 -10.95
C ASP A 219 -3.52 -19.98 -10.92
N GLY A 220 -2.99 -19.34 -9.86
CA GLY A 220 -1.56 -19.11 -9.69
C GLY A 220 -1.07 -17.77 -10.25
N THR A 221 -1.91 -16.99 -10.92
CA THR A 221 -1.54 -15.69 -11.52
C THR A 221 -0.91 -14.75 -10.47
N LYS A 222 -1.51 -14.64 -9.27
CA LYS A 222 -0.96 -13.81 -8.20
C LYS A 222 0.47 -14.24 -7.80
N THR A 223 0.70 -15.54 -7.71
CA THR A 223 2.05 -16.08 -7.42
C THR A 223 3.05 -15.74 -8.52
N MET A 224 2.66 -15.80 -9.78
CA MET A 224 3.53 -15.41 -10.91
C MET A 224 3.90 -13.93 -10.85
N VAL A 225 2.93 -13.07 -10.53
CA VAL A 225 3.18 -11.62 -10.34
C VAL A 225 4.22 -11.40 -9.23
N GLU A 226 4.05 -12.01 -8.08
CA GLU A 226 4.98 -11.89 -6.95
C GLU A 226 6.39 -12.43 -7.29
N MET A 227 6.48 -13.56 -7.99
CA MET A 227 7.75 -14.12 -8.47
C MET A 227 8.45 -13.19 -9.46
N THR A 228 7.68 -12.55 -10.35
CA THR A 228 8.23 -11.56 -11.29
C THR A 228 8.76 -10.32 -10.56
N ALA A 229 8.05 -9.85 -9.51
CA ALA A 229 8.56 -8.74 -8.68
C ALA A 229 9.91 -9.08 -8.04
N MET A 230 10.07 -10.31 -7.50
CA MET A 230 11.34 -10.77 -6.93
C MET A 230 12.45 -10.84 -8.01
N SER A 231 12.13 -11.37 -9.19
CA SER A 231 13.06 -11.42 -10.32
C SER A 231 13.50 -10.03 -10.76
N ASN A 232 12.56 -9.09 -10.90
CA ASN A 232 12.87 -7.70 -11.25
C ASN A 232 13.79 -7.02 -10.20
N ALA A 233 13.63 -7.36 -8.93
CA ALA A 233 14.41 -6.77 -7.84
C ALA A 233 15.82 -7.34 -7.72
N THR A 234 16.07 -8.57 -8.17
CA THR A 234 17.32 -9.32 -7.89
C THR A 234 18.08 -9.74 -9.12
N GLY A 235 17.42 -9.83 -10.26
CA GLY A 235 17.99 -10.37 -11.52
C GLY A 235 18.06 -11.91 -11.58
N LEU A 236 17.37 -12.60 -10.63
CA LEU A 236 17.29 -14.08 -10.60
C LEU A 236 16.14 -14.58 -11.47
#